data_0d911f328b7bd92d19317840da43a34e
#
_entry.id   0d911f328b7bd92d19317840da43a34e
#
_cell.length_a   1.000
_cell.length_b   1.000
_cell.length_c   1.000
_cell.angle_alpha   90.00
_cell.angle_beta   90.00
_cell.angle_gamma   90.00
#
_symmetry.space_group_name_H-M   'P 1'
#
loop_
_entity.id
_entity.type
_entity.pdbx_description
1 polymer ?
#
loop_
_entity_poly.entity_id
_entity_poly.type
_entity_poly.pdbx_seq_one_letter_code
_entity_poly.pdbx_strand_id
1 'polypeptide(L)'
;METRNGSFACEPNKAKACFDSIYTEPDPREYYRVLGGLDYVIPDLAKDIFRNLIAALEQLRGRPIKVLDLGCSYGNNAALIRFPLDFARLQQRYVDLQHSNLSTRELITLDRHFFQSWPRHDLAIVGCDVSRPATAYARAVGLIDDAITQNLEQEPLIQSSKDALKGVDLIISTGAIGY
;
A
#
# COMPACT_ATOMS: atom_id res chain seq x y z
N MET A 1 26.19 -5.00 -26.11
CA MET A 1 24.73 -5.02 -25.92
C MET A 1 24.50 -4.75 -24.43
N GLU A 2 24.49 -3.46 -24.05
CA GLU A 2 24.44 -3.01 -22.65
C GLU A 2 22.99 -2.99 -22.19
N THR A 3 22.72 -3.79 -21.17
CA THR A 3 21.46 -3.75 -20.42
C THR A 3 21.44 -2.48 -19.57
N ARG A 4 20.69 -1.49 -19.99
CA ARG A 4 20.39 -0.31 -19.17
C ARG A 4 19.51 -0.74 -18.00
N ASN A 5 20.12 -0.86 -16.83
CA ASN A 5 19.40 -0.81 -15.57
C ASN A 5 18.73 0.56 -15.47
N GLY A 6 17.42 0.60 -15.60
CA GLY A 6 16.63 1.79 -15.37
C GLY A 6 16.61 2.10 -13.86
N SER A 7 17.62 2.83 -13.40
CA SER A 7 17.50 3.57 -12.14
C SER A 7 16.48 4.67 -12.37
N PHE A 8 15.39 4.66 -11.62
CA PHE A 8 14.49 5.81 -11.53
C PHE A 8 15.27 6.94 -10.84
N ALA A 9 16.02 7.73 -11.65
CA ALA A 9 16.68 8.92 -11.15
C ALA A 9 15.61 10.00 -11.01
N CYS A 10 15.24 10.31 -9.78
CA CYS A 10 14.49 11.50 -9.43
C CYS A 10 15.31 12.71 -9.91
N GLU A 11 14.88 13.37 -11.00
CA GLU A 11 15.42 14.69 -11.34
C GLU A 11 14.98 15.65 -10.22
N PRO A 12 15.94 16.31 -9.54
CA PRO A 12 15.59 17.13 -8.41
C PRO A 12 14.84 18.38 -8.89
N ASN A 13 13.53 18.36 -8.79
CA ASN A 13 12.77 19.59 -8.64
C ASN A 13 13.19 20.14 -7.28
N LYS A 14 13.99 21.22 -7.24
CA LYS A 14 14.75 21.73 -6.08
C LYS A 14 13.92 22.03 -4.81
N ALA A 15 12.61 21.78 -4.83
CA ALA A 15 11.69 22.01 -3.73
C ALA A 15 11.04 20.74 -3.18
N LYS A 16 11.29 19.53 -3.77
CA LYS A 16 10.62 18.29 -3.37
C LYS A 16 11.66 17.29 -2.85
N ALA A 17 11.45 16.81 -1.62
CA ALA A 17 12.27 15.73 -1.08
C ALA A 17 12.04 14.44 -1.91
N CYS A 18 13.13 13.79 -2.34
CA CYS A 18 13.05 12.50 -3.03
C CYS A 18 12.92 11.39 -1.98
N PHE A 19 11.80 10.70 -1.99
CA PHE A 19 11.50 9.59 -1.07
C PHE A 19 11.60 8.21 -1.76
N ASP A 20 12.11 8.13 -2.99
CA ASP A 20 12.11 6.88 -3.77
C ASP A 20 12.75 5.70 -3.04
N SER A 21 13.79 5.95 -2.24
CA SER A 21 14.49 4.89 -1.49
C SER A 21 13.58 4.18 -0.48
N ILE A 22 12.69 4.91 0.22
CA ILE A 22 11.84 4.30 1.26
C ILE A 22 10.73 3.42 0.68
N TYR A 23 10.39 3.60 -0.60
CA TYR A 23 9.38 2.79 -1.29
C TYR A 23 9.96 1.51 -1.90
N THR A 24 11.30 1.37 -1.97
CA THR A 24 11.98 0.23 -2.58
C THR A 24 12.61 -0.73 -1.57
N GLU A 25 12.51 -0.42 -0.29
CA GLU A 25 12.98 -1.31 0.78
C GLU A 25 12.17 -2.62 0.83
N PRO A 26 12.77 -3.73 1.31
CA PRO A 26 12.09 -5.02 1.34
C PRO A 26 10.93 -5.10 2.35
N ASP A 27 10.84 -4.13 3.28
CA ASP A 27 9.80 -4.02 4.30
C ASP A 27 9.55 -2.56 4.69
N PRO A 28 8.44 -2.24 5.39
CA PRO A 28 7.97 -0.87 5.57
C PRO A 28 8.64 -0.10 6.71
N ARG A 29 9.64 -0.64 7.41
CA ARG A 29 10.23 0.01 8.59
C ARG A 29 10.76 1.40 8.29
N GLU A 30 11.53 1.54 7.21
CA GLU A 30 12.09 2.82 6.79
C GLU A 30 10.99 3.80 6.32
N TYR A 31 10.00 3.30 5.62
CA TYR A 31 8.83 4.08 5.20
C TYR A 31 8.13 4.73 6.40
N TYR A 32 7.77 3.95 7.42
CA TYR A 32 7.09 4.48 8.59
C TYR A 32 8.00 5.36 9.45
N ARG A 33 9.29 5.07 9.53
CA ARG A 33 10.26 5.89 10.24
C ARG A 33 10.35 7.30 9.64
N VAL A 34 10.49 7.38 8.32
CA VAL A 34 10.65 8.66 7.62
C VAL A 34 9.34 9.44 7.58
N LEU A 35 8.26 8.85 7.10
CA LEU A 35 6.98 9.55 6.97
C LEU A 35 6.34 9.87 8.31
N GLY A 36 6.47 9.00 9.29
CA GLY A 36 6.00 9.28 10.65
C GLY A 36 6.73 10.44 11.31
N GLY A 37 8.03 10.63 11.00
CA GLY A 37 8.79 11.80 11.43
C GLY A 37 8.39 13.11 10.75
N LEU A 38 7.58 13.05 9.70
CA LEU A 38 7.05 14.20 8.95
C LEU A 38 5.57 14.48 9.24
N ASP A 39 5.01 13.90 10.29
CA ASP A 39 3.59 14.03 10.64
C ASP A 39 2.66 13.69 9.44
N TYR A 40 2.98 12.60 8.73
CA TYR A 40 2.22 12.18 7.56
C TYR A 40 0.84 11.66 7.97
N VAL A 41 -0.21 12.44 7.70
CA VAL A 41 -1.59 12.18 8.17
C VAL A 41 -2.57 11.87 7.04
N ILE A 42 -2.14 11.92 5.77
CA ILE A 42 -3.05 11.78 4.62
C ILE A 42 -3.87 10.49 4.66
N PRO A 43 -3.31 9.30 4.95
CA PRO A 43 -4.10 8.08 5.02
C PRO A 43 -5.15 8.11 6.13
N ASP A 44 -4.85 8.73 7.27
CA ASP A 44 -5.81 8.85 8.38
C ASP A 44 -6.96 9.79 8.05
N LEU A 45 -6.71 10.89 7.35
CA LEU A 45 -7.76 11.80 6.89
C LEU A 45 -8.66 11.15 5.83
N ALA A 46 -8.10 10.30 4.99
CA ALA A 46 -8.82 9.63 3.90
C ALA A 46 -9.59 8.38 4.37
N LYS A 47 -9.14 7.70 5.43
CA LYS A 47 -9.69 6.39 5.83
C LYS A 47 -11.20 6.39 6.09
N ASP A 48 -11.71 7.41 6.77
CA ASP A 48 -13.13 7.48 7.11
C ASP A 48 -13.98 7.78 5.87
N ILE A 49 -13.47 8.58 4.94
CA ILE A 49 -14.10 8.81 3.64
C ILE A 49 -14.17 7.50 2.86
N PHE A 50 -13.06 6.76 2.78
CA PHE A 50 -13.03 5.47 2.08
C PHE A 50 -13.95 4.44 2.70
N ARG A 51 -13.93 4.31 4.03
CA ARG A 51 -14.83 3.39 4.76
C ARG A 51 -16.30 3.70 4.52
N ASN A 52 -16.69 4.98 4.54
CA ASN A 52 -18.05 5.39 4.27
C ASN A 52 -18.48 5.10 2.83
N LEU A 53 -17.59 5.34 1.85
CA LEU A 53 -17.84 4.99 0.45
C LEU A 53 -17.98 3.48 0.25
N ILE A 54 -17.12 2.69 0.89
CA ILE A 54 -17.15 1.23 0.86
C ILE A 54 -18.51 0.74 1.42
N ALA A 55 -18.87 1.18 2.61
CA ALA A 55 -20.14 0.78 3.24
C ALA A 55 -21.36 1.15 2.40
N ALA A 56 -21.38 2.35 1.80
CA ALA A 56 -22.45 2.78 0.92
C ALA A 56 -22.56 1.93 -0.35
N LEU A 57 -21.41 1.58 -0.95
CA LEU A 57 -21.36 0.73 -2.14
C LEU A 57 -21.77 -0.72 -1.81
N GLU A 58 -21.34 -1.27 -0.68
CA GLU A 58 -21.77 -2.61 -0.23
C GLU A 58 -23.26 -2.68 -0.01
N GLN A 59 -23.83 -1.65 0.63
CA GLN A 59 -25.28 -1.54 0.80
C GLN A 59 -26.02 -1.46 -0.54
N LEU A 60 -25.52 -0.63 -1.47
CA LEU A 60 -26.11 -0.48 -2.79
C LEU A 60 -26.02 -1.76 -3.64
N ARG A 61 -24.93 -2.49 -3.52
CA ARG A 61 -24.63 -3.70 -4.31
C ARG A 61 -25.19 -4.97 -3.67
N GLY A 62 -25.48 -4.96 -2.37
CA GLY A 62 -25.92 -6.13 -1.62
C GLY A 62 -24.83 -7.23 -1.51
N ARG A 63 -23.55 -6.85 -1.64
CA ARG A 63 -22.40 -7.76 -1.57
C ARG A 63 -21.15 -7.01 -1.17
N PRO A 64 -20.11 -7.73 -0.68
CA PRO A 64 -18.77 -7.15 -0.55
C PRO A 64 -18.28 -6.56 -1.88
N ILE A 65 -17.53 -5.46 -1.80
CA ILE A 65 -16.99 -4.78 -2.99
C ILE A 65 -15.52 -5.11 -3.20
N LYS A 66 -15.05 -4.85 -4.42
CA LYS A 66 -13.65 -4.95 -4.80
C LYS A 66 -13.06 -3.56 -4.98
N VAL A 67 -11.94 -3.30 -4.28
CA VAL A 67 -11.25 -2.01 -4.26
C VAL A 67 -9.93 -2.11 -5.00
N LEU A 68 -9.61 -1.11 -5.82
CA LEU A 68 -8.27 -0.86 -6.34
C LEU A 68 -7.63 0.25 -5.50
N ASP A 69 -6.51 -0.04 -4.85
CA ASP A 69 -5.67 0.94 -4.15
C ASP A 69 -4.52 1.36 -5.08
N LEU A 70 -4.64 2.55 -5.68
CA LEU A 70 -3.67 3.10 -6.63
C LEU A 70 -2.58 3.87 -5.88
N GLY A 71 -1.32 3.48 -6.06
CA GLY A 71 -0.18 3.93 -5.26
C GLY A 71 -0.20 3.29 -3.88
N CYS A 72 -0.48 1.98 -3.81
CA CYS A 72 -0.73 1.28 -2.55
C CYS A 72 0.50 1.14 -1.64
N SER A 73 1.72 1.28 -2.17
CA SER A 73 2.97 1.10 -1.44
C SER A 73 2.94 -0.21 -0.61
N TYR A 74 3.26 -0.15 0.68
CA TYR A 74 3.22 -1.30 1.60
C TYR A 74 1.80 -1.65 2.09
N GLY A 75 0.75 -1.14 1.44
CA GLY A 75 -0.65 -1.44 1.77
C GLY A 75 -1.23 -0.58 2.89
N ASN A 76 -0.82 0.68 3.00
CA ASN A 76 -1.25 1.57 4.08
C ASN A 76 -2.77 1.79 4.08
N ASN A 77 -3.35 2.19 2.94
CA ASN A 77 -4.80 2.36 2.84
C ASN A 77 -5.52 1.03 3.11
N ALA A 78 -5.00 -0.07 2.55
CA ALA A 78 -5.56 -1.39 2.78
C ALA A 78 -5.59 -1.76 4.28
N ALA A 79 -4.53 -1.48 5.03
CA ALA A 79 -4.50 -1.69 6.48
C ALA A 79 -5.57 -0.85 7.19
N LEU A 80 -5.67 0.44 6.86
CA LEU A 80 -6.58 1.36 7.52
C LEU A 80 -8.06 1.13 7.18
N ILE A 81 -8.39 0.61 5.98
CA ILE A 81 -9.77 0.29 5.63
C ILE A 81 -10.21 -1.10 6.10
N ARG A 82 -9.26 -2.07 6.19
CA ARG A 82 -9.56 -3.44 6.64
C ARG A 82 -9.66 -3.59 8.15
N PHE A 83 -8.86 -2.81 8.90
CA PHE A 83 -8.70 -2.99 10.35
C PHE A 83 -8.98 -1.69 11.10
N PRO A 84 -9.41 -1.76 12.38
CA PRO A 84 -9.62 -0.58 13.21
C PRO A 84 -8.26 -0.01 13.68
N LEU A 85 -7.44 0.39 12.71
CA LEU A 85 -6.10 0.94 12.90
C LEU A 85 -6.04 2.39 12.42
N ASP A 86 -5.01 3.10 12.85
CA ASP A 86 -4.59 4.40 12.36
C ASP A 86 -3.11 4.36 11.95
N PHE A 87 -2.67 5.39 11.24
CA PHE A 87 -1.29 5.49 10.76
C PHE A 87 -0.30 5.57 11.93
N ALA A 88 -0.65 6.28 13.00
CA ALA A 88 0.21 6.41 14.18
C ALA A 88 0.49 5.05 14.83
N ARG A 89 -0.51 4.16 14.91
CA ARG A 89 -0.32 2.82 15.45
C ARG A 89 0.55 1.94 14.56
N LEU A 90 0.41 2.05 13.23
CA LEU A 90 1.29 1.37 12.30
C LEU A 90 2.73 1.91 12.41
N GLN A 91 2.89 3.23 12.46
CA GLN A 91 4.18 3.87 12.68
C GLN A 91 4.85 3.36 13.95
N GLN A 92 4.14 3.43 15.10
CA GLN A 92 4.67 2.96 16.38
C GLN A 92 5.16 1.51 16.31
N ARG A 93 4.39 0.66 15.62
CA ARG A 93 4.76 -0.75 15.41
C ARG A 93 6.10 -0.89 14.69
N TYR A 94 6.33 -0.13 13.62
CA TYR A 94 7.52 -0.29 12.77
C TYR A 94 8.75 0.45 13.27
N VAL A 95 8.59 1.50 14.06
CA VAL A 95 9.71 2.19 14.72
C VAL A 95 10.10 1.58 16.06
N ASP A 96 9.31 0.64 16.56
CA ASP A 96 9.63 -0.08 17.79
C ASP A 96 10.99 -0.78 17.67
N LEU A 97 11.87 -0.57 18.64
CA LEU A 97 13.22 -1.16 18.67
C LEU A 97 13.23 -2.69 18.61
N GLN A 98 12.18 -3.35 19.10
CA GLN A 98 12.03 -4.81 19.06
C GLN A 98 11.96 -5.35 17.62
N HIS A 99 11.56 -4.51 16.65
CA HIS A 99 11.47 -4.90 15.24
C HIS A 99 12.73 -4.58 14.44
N SER A 100 13.65 -3.78 14.97
CA SER A 100 14.80 -3.26 14.22
C SER A 100 15.79 -4.34 13.78
N ASN A 101 15.93 -5.41 14.56
CA ASN A 101 16.90 -6.50 14.33
C ASN A 101 16.28 -7.71 13.59
N LEU A 102 15.00 -7.66 13.25
CA LEU A 102 14.34 -8.75 12.54
C LEU A 102 14.68 -8.73 11.06
N SER A 103 14.87 -9.91 10.47
CA SER A 103 14.85 -10.04 9.01
C SER A 103 13.46 -9.71 8.46
N THR A 104 13.36 -9.31 7.20
CA THR A 104 12.08 -9.07 6.53
C THR A 104 11.15 -10.29 6.61
N ARG A 105 11.69 -11.51 6.54
CA ARG A 105 10.90 -12.75 6.65
C ARG A 105 10.26 -12.91 8.03
N GLU A 106 11.01 -12.64 9.07
CA GLU A 106 10.50 -12.68 10.45
C GLU A 106 9.46 -11.59 10.68
N LEU A 107 9.70 -10.38 10.17
CA LEU A 107 8.76 -9.29 10.23
C LEU A 107 7.43 -9.64 9.51
N ILE A 108 7.48 -10.22 8.32
CA ILE A 108 6.29 -10.70 7.60
C ILE A 108 5.49 -11.69 8.46
N THR A 109 6.16 -12.61 9.15
CA THR A 109 5.49 -13.58 10.02
C THR A 109 4.80 -12.89 11.20
N LEU A 110 5.48 -11.96 11.85
CA LEU A 110 4.92 -11.18 12.95
C LEU A 110 3.75 -10.30 12.50
N ASP A 111 3.85 -9.69 11.33
CA ASP A 111 2.82 -8.82 10.82
C ASP A 111 1.57 -9.57 10.37
N ARG A 112 1.73 -10.77 9.82
CA ARG A 112 0.58 -11.65 9.59
C ARG A 112 -0.21 -11.90 10.88
N HIS A 113 0.48 -12.27 11.97
CA HIS A 113 -0.17 -12.49 13.25
C HIS A 113 -0.79 -11.22 13.81
N PHE A 114 -0.08 -10.08 13.68
CA PHE A 114 -0.59 -8.79 14.12
C PHE A 114 -1.90 -8.43 13.40
N PHE A 115 -1.93 -8.48 12.06
CA PHE A 115 -3.14 -8.15 11.32
C PHE A 115 -4.26 -9.18 11.53
N GLN A 116 -3.94 -10.46 11.70
CA GLN A 116 -4.92 -11.51 12.03
C GLN A 116 -5.53 -11.36 13.41
N SER A 117 -4.89 -10.65 14.33
CA SER A 117 -5.43 -10.40 15.68
C SER A 117 -6.51 -9.33 15.76
N TRP A 118 -6.73 -8.59 14.67
CA TRP A 118 -7.73 -7.53 14.58
C TRP A 118 -9.00 -7.99 13.88
N PRO A 119 -10.17 -7.44 14.26
CA PRO A 119 -11.38 -7.58 13.46
C PRO A 119 -11.13 -7.09 12.04
N ARG A 120 -11.46 -7.89 11.05
CA ARG A 120 -11.19 -7.58 9.64
C ARG A 120 -12.49 -7.28 8.90
N HIS A 121 -12.52 -6.17 8.17
CA HIS A 121 -13.54 -5.94 7.15
C HIS A 121 -13.20 -6.79 5.92
N ASP A 122 -14.13 -7.65 5.49
CA ASP A 122 -13.92 -8.56 4.38
C ASP A 122 -14.13 -7.85 3.04
N LEU A 123 -13.01 -7.40 2.47
CA LEU A 123 -12.92 -6.70 1.18
C LEU A 123 -11.97 -7.44 0.26
N ALA A 124 -12.24 -7.42 -1.04
CA ALA A 124 -11.24 -7.74 -2.05
C ALA A 124 -10.45 -6.47 -2.39
N ILE A 125 -9.12 -6.48 -2.20
CA ILE A 125 -8.25 -5.33 -2.49
C ILE A 125 -7.17 -5.73 -3.48
N VAL A 126 -7.12 -5.03 -4.61
CA VAL A 126 -6.01 -5.06 -5.56
C VAL A 126 -5.12 -3.87 -5.29
N GLY A 127 -3.86 -4.08 -4.96
CA GLY A 127 -2.87 -3.02 -4.86
C GLY A 127 -2.24 -2.73 -6.23
N CYS A 128 -2.06 -1.46 -6.57
CA CYS A 128 -1.33 -1.05 -7.77
C CYS A 128 -0.20 -0.11 -7.38
N ASP A 129 1.04 -0.54 -7.60
CA ASP A 129 2.24 0.25 -7.32
C ASP A 129 3.42 -0.30 -8.11
N VAL A 130 4.28 0.57 -8.65
CA VAL A 130 5.49 0.15 -9.39
C VAL A 130 6.54 -0.48 -8.48
N SER A 131 6.49 -0.23 -7.18
CA SER A 131 7.37 -0.83 -6.19
C SER A 131 7.01 -2.30 -5.96
N ARG A 132 7.77 -3.19 -6.60
CA ARG A 132 7.63 -4.64 -6.40
C ARG A 132 7.90 -5.09 -4.96
N PRO A 133 8.94 -4.58 -4.25
CA PRO A 133 9.15 -4.95 -2.85
C PRO A 133 7.96 -4.57 -1.96
N ALA A 134 7.45 -3.34 -2.09
CA ALA A 134 6.35 -2.87 -1.27
C ALA A 134 5.07 -3.69 -1.49
N THR A 135 4.67 -3.91 -2.76
CA THR A 135 3.48 -4.70 -3.08
C THR A 135 3.64 -6.18 -2.68
N ALA A 136 4.84 -6.75 -2.85
CA ALA A 136 5.13 -8.12 -2.41
C ALA A 136 4.98 -8.26 -0.89
N TYR A 137 5.47 -7.28 -0.12
CA TYR A 137 5.29 -7.23 1.33
C TYR A 137 3.81 -7.12 1.70
N ALA A 138 3.08 -6.15 1.15
CA ALA A 138 1.66 -5.94 1.42
C ALA A 138 0.82 -7.21 1.17
N ARG A 139 1.13 -7.94 0.09
CA ARG A 139 0.50 -9.22 -0.22
C ARG A 139 0.93 -10.32 0.76
N ALA A 140 2.21 -10.38 1.10
CA ALA A 140 2.75 -11.40 2.00
C ALA A 140 2.14 -11.30 3.40
N VAL A 141 1.84 -10.11 3.91
CA VAL A 141 1.20 -9.91 5.21
C VAL A 141 -0.33 -9.94 5.17
N GLY A 142 -0.94 -10.09 3.98
CA GLY A 142 -2.39 -10.22 3.80
C GLY A 142 -3.17 -8.90 3.79
N LEU A 143 -2.51 -7.78 3.52
CA LEU A 143 -3.16 -6.47 3.37
C LEU A 143 -3.87 -6.33 2.02
N ILE A 144 -3.28 -6.83 0.95
CA ILE A 144 -3.87 -6.88 -0.39
C ILE A 144 -4.00 -8.33 -0.85
N ASP A 145 -4.98 -8.60 -1.71
CA ASP A 145 -5.25 -9.94 -2.22
C ASP A 145 -4.50 -10.20 -3.53
N ASP A 146 -4.35 -9.15 -4.36
CA ASP A 146 -3.61 -9.19 -5.61
C ASP A 146 -2.82 -7.89 -5.83
N ALA A 147 -1.84 -7.90 -6.75
CA ALA A 147 -0.95 -6.78 -7.00
C ALA A 147 -0.70 -6.55 -8.50
N ILE A 148 -0.75 -5.28 -8.90
CA ILE A 148 -0.32 -4.81 -10.22
C ILE A 148 0.94 -3.99 -10.02
N THR A 149 2.08 -4.46 -10.58
CA THR A 149 3.38 -3.78 -10.48
C THR A 149 3.85 -3.21 -11.81
N GLN A 150 2.92 -3.10 -12.74
CA GLN A 150 3.15 -2.56 -14.06
C GLN A 150 3.18 -1.03 -13.99
N ASN A 151 4.11 -0.39 -14.73
CA ASN A 151 4.10 1.06 -14.87
C ASN A 151 3.01 1.46 -15.88
N LEU A 152 1.86 1.87 -15.35
CA LEU A 152 0.69 2.21 -16.16
C LEU A 152 0.84 3.53 -16.93
N GLU A 153 1.85 4.34 -16.61
CA GLU A 153 2.16 5.56 -17.37
C GLU A 153 2.95 5.27 -18.67
N GLN A 154 3.68 4.15 -18.69
CA GLN A 154 4.59 3.81 -19.79
C GLN A 154 4.13 2.60 -20.60
N GLU A 155 3.30 1.74 -20.03
CA GLU A 155 2.95 0.45 -20.63
C GLU A 155 1.44 0.23 -20.67
N PRO A 156 0.89 -0.32 -21.74
CA PRO A 156 -0.51 -0.72 -21.78
C PRO A 156 -0.75 -1.91 -20.84
N LEU A 157 -1.93 -1.97 -20.22
CA LEU A 157 -2.33 -3.06 -19.35
C LEU A 157 -2.15 -4.43 -20.01
N ILE A 158 -1.36 -5.31 -19.39
CA ILE A 158 -1.23 -6.71 -19.76
C ILE A 158 -2.46 -7.52 -19.29
N GLN A 159 -2.62 -8.72 -19.84
CA GLN A 159 -3.82 -9.53 -19.58
C GLN A 159 -4.02 -9.84 -18.10
N SER A 160 -2.97 -10.20 -17.35
CA SER A 160 -3.06 -10.47 -15.91
C SER A 160 -3.53 -9.25 -15.12
N SER A 161 -3.04 -8.04 -15.47
CA SER A 161 -3.50 -6.80 -14.85
C SER A 161 -4.97 -6.51 -15.16
N LYS A 162 -5.40 -6.75 -16.40
CA LYS A 162 -6.83 -6.64 -16.78
C LYS A 162 -7.70 -7.63 -15.99
N ASP A 163 -7.22 -8.85 -15.81
CA ASP A 163 -7.95 -9.87 -15.05
C ASP A 163 -8.03 -9.50 -13.56
N ALA A 164 -6.95 -8.98 -12.98
CA ALA A 164 -6.95 -8.45 -11.61
C ALA A 164 -7.94 -7.30 -11.41
N LEU A 165 -8.15 -6.46 -12.42
CA LEU A 165 -9.07 -5.32 -12.37
C LEU A 165 -10.54 -5.68 -12.61
N LYS A 166 -10.85 -6.90 -13.07
CA LYS A 166 -12.24 -7.30 -13.28
C LYS A 166 -13.06 -7.21 -12.00
N GLY A 167 -14.21 -6.53 -12.11
CA GLY A 167 -15.14 -6.39 -10.98
C GLY A 167 -14.69 -5.40 -9.91
N VAL A 168 -13.72 -4.54 -10.18
CA VAL A 168 -13.38 -3.40 -9.29
C VAL A 168 -14.59 -2.46 -9.25
N ASP A 169 -15.06 -2.16 -8.04
CA ASP A 169 -16.20 -1.30 -7.76
C ASP A 169 -15.77 0.12 -7.34
N LEU A 170 -14.59 0.25 -6.74
CA LEU A 170 -14.05 1.50 -6.21
C LEU A 170 -12.55 1.62 -6.44
N ILE A 171 -12.10 2.80 -6.84
CA ILE A 171 -10.68 3.15 -6.90
C ILE A 171 -10.40 4.16 -5.79
N ILE A 172 -9.38 3.90 -4.98
CA ILE A 172 -8.88 4.81 -3.95
C ILE A 172 -7.41 5.16 -4.21
N SER A 173 -7.01 6.33 -3.79
CA SER A 173 -5.60 6.77 -3.85
C SER A 173 -5.32 7.85 -2.82
N THR A 174 -4.13 7.81 -2.22
CA THR A 174 -3.61 8.85 -1.34
C THR A 174 -2.19 9.24 -1.77
N GLY A 175 -2.10 10.24 -2.68
CA GLY A 175 -0.82 10.82 -3.07
C GLY A 175 -0.14 10.24 -4.30
N ALA A 176 -0.76 9.31 -5.04
CA ALA A 176 -0.20 8.75 -6.28
C ALA A 176 -0.64 9.48 -7.56
N ILE A 177 -1.56 10.43 -7.46
CA ILE A 177 -2.11 11.14 -8.61
C ILE A 177 -1.68 12.61 -8.55
N GLY A 178 -1.17 13.14 -9.67
CA GLY A 178 -0.82 14.56 -9.79
C GLY A 178 0.66 14.88 -9.61
N TYR A 179 1.53 13.94 -9.91
CA TYR A 179 2.99 14.14 -9.94
C TYR A 179 3.50 14.28 -11.37
#